data_66a1875f38a13afdaed49c2e433ec089
#
_entry.id   66a1875f38a13afdaed49c2e433ec089
#
_cell.length_a   1.000
_cell.length_b   1.000
_cell.length_c   1.000
_cell.angle_alpha   90.00
_cell.angle_beta   90.00
_cell.angle_gamma   90.00
#
_symmetry.space_group_name_H-M   'P 1'
#
loop_
_entity.id
_entity.type
_entity.pdbx_description
1 polymer ?
#
loop_
_entity_poly.entity_id
_entity_poly.type
_entity_poly.pdbx_seq_one_letter_code
_entity_poly.pdbx_strand_id
1 'polypeptide(L)'
;MFDFSIVTTWFDSLLRDTCGLSSFWAILIECVLVGVFILAAYAILAILLIFMERKVCAAFQCRLGPMRVGPWGIFQVIADVLKMLIKEIFAVDKADKLLYSIAPILVLIGSVGAFSFMPWNKGATILDFNVGIFLMTAISSIGVIGIFIAGWSSNNKYSVISAMRGAVQMISYEMSLGICLIAAVVLTGTMQVSGIVEAQSGPFGWLIFQGHIPAIIAFVVFLITGNAEANRGPFDLAEAESELTAGYHTEYSGMSFGFFYLAEYLNLFIVAGVASMVFLGGWMPIHIGVEGFDKVMDYIPGIVWFLGKAFALVWVLMWIRWTFPRLRIDQILKLEWKYLMPLSLLNLVFMTIVVAFGWYIK
;
A
#
# COMPACT_ATOMS: atom_id res chain seq x y z
N MET A 1 9.19 13.84 21.49
CA MET A 1 8.52 12.65 20.98
C MET A 1 7.05 13.01 20.86
N PHE A 2 6.52 13.16 19.65
CA PHE A 2 5.11 13.50 19.51
C PHE A 2 4.28 12.24 19.78
N ASP A 3 3.58 12.23 20.89
CA ASP A 3 2.65 11.18 21.24
C ASP A 3 1.23 11.63 20.85
N PHE A 4 0.68 11.00 19.83
CA PHE A 4 -0.66 11.34 19.34
C PHE A 4 -1.75 11.06 20.38
N SER A 5 -1.50 10.17 21.35
CA SER A 5 -2.43 9.89 22.43
C SER A 5 -2.70 11.13 23.30
N ILE A 6 -1.71 12.00 23.48
CA ILE A 6 -1.85 13.25 24.23
C ILE A 6 -2.79 14.22 23.51
N VAL A 7 -2.71 14.28 22.17
CA VAL A 7 -3.57 15.17 21.36
C VAL A 7 -5.01 14.68 21.38
N THR A 8 -5.22 13.38 21.24
CA THR A 8 -6.58 12.79 21.24
C THR A 8 -7.23 12.89 22.63
N THR A 9 -6.51 12.63 23.72
CA THR A 9 -7.04 12.78 25.08
C THR A 9 -7.34 14.25 25.43
N TRP A 10 -6.48 15.18 25.02
CA TRP A 10 -6.73 16.60 25.16
C TRP A 10 -7.99 17.05 24.41
N PHE A 11 -8.15 16.56 23.17
CA PHE A 11 -9.29 16.89 22.33
C PHE A 11 -10.60 16.29 22.86
N ASP A 12 -10.58 15.04 23.34
CA ASP A 12 -11.72 14.39 23.98
C ASP A 12 -12.15 15.15 25.26
N SER A 13 -11.19 15.57 26.11
CA SER A 13 -11.49 16.38 27.28
C SER A 13 -12.10 17.75 26.90
N LEU A 14 -11.60 18.38 25.86
CA LEU A 14 -12.15 19.64 25.37
C LEU A 14 -13.60 19.48 24.87
N LEU A 15 -13.91 18.42 24.13
CA LEU A 15 -15.27 18.15 23.64
C LEU A 15 -16.25 17.83 24.78
N ARG A 16 -15.83 17.05 25.78
CA ARG A 16 -16.69 16.64 26.91
C ARG A 16 -16.81 17.70 28.00
N ASP A 17 -15.67 18.24 28.42
CA ASP A 17 -15.63 19.14 29.61
C ASP A 17 -15.97 20.58 29.22
N THR A 18 -15.51 21.07 28.05
CA THR A 18 -15.72 22.47 27.65
C THR A 18 -16.98 22.65 26.84
N CYS A 19 -17.29 21.72 25.88
CA CYS A 19 -18.46 21.80 25.03
C CYS A 19 -19.70 21.08 25.61
N GLY A 20 -19.55 20.29 26.70
CA GLY A 20 -20.64 19.57 27.34
C GLY A 20 -21.33 18.52 26.45
N LEU A 21 -20.64 17.98 25.45
CA LEU A 21 -21.18 17.01 24.50
C LEU A 21 -21.31 15.63 25.15
N SER A 22 -22.37 14.89 24.78
CA SER A 22 -22.49 13.49 25.20
C SER A 22 -21.37 12.66 24.56
N SER A 23 -20.97 11.56 25.21
CA SER A 23 -19.89 10.68 24.76
C SER A 23 -20.08 10.20 23.30
N PHE A 24 -21.30 9.99 22.87
CA PHE A 24 -21.63 9.58 21.49
C PHE A 24 -21.22 10.65 20.45
N TRP A 25 -21.59 11.92 20.70
CA TRP A 25 -21.27 13.01 19.79
C TRP A 25 -19.77 13.35 19.79
N ALA A 26 -19.11 13.27 20.96
CA ALA A 26 -17.66 13.48 21.06
C ALA A 26 -16.91 12.43 20.21
N ILE A 27 -17.20 11.14 20.38
CA ILE A 27 -16.58 10.05 19.59
C ILE A 27 -16.89 10.21 18.09
N LEU A 28 -18.12 10.59 17.73
CA LEU A 28 -18.48 10.79 16.33
C LEU A 28 -17.67 11.90 15.67
N ILE A 29 -17.50 13.04 16.36
CA ILE A 29 -16.69 14.17 15.86
C ILE A 29 -15.22 13.75 15.73
N GLU A 30 -14.68 13.03 16.70
CA GLU A 30 -13.32 12.51 16.66
C GLU A 30 -13.10 11.57 15.46
N CYS A 31 -14.01 10.62 15.26
CA CYS A 31 -13.94 9.71 14.11
C CYS A 31 -13.98 10.46 12.78
N VAL A 32 -14.83 11.48 12.64
CA VAL A 32 -14.90 12.30 11.43
C VAL A 32 -13.60 13.08 11.22
N LEU A 33 -13.05 13.70 12.26
CA LEU A 33 -11.80 14.46 12.17
C LEU A 33 -10.61 13.56 11.82
N VAL A 34 -10.50 12.40 12.46
CA VAL A 34 -9.46 11.41 12.13
C VAL A 34 -9.63 10.93 10.68
N GLY A 35 -10.86 10.65 10.24
CA GLY A 35 -11.15 10.29 8.87
C GLY A 35 -10.72 11.36 7.85
N VAL A 36 -11.04 12.63 8.12
CA VAL A 36 -10.60 13.75 7.27
C VAL A 36 -9.07 13.88 7.25
N PHE A 37 -8.42 13.70 8.40
CA PHE A 37 -6.95 13.74 8.49
C PHE A 37 -6.31 12.61 7.66
N ILE A 38 -6.84 11.39 7.76
CA ILE A 38 -6.38 10.25 6.97
C ILE A 38 -6.52 10.54 5.48
N LEU A 39 -7.68 11.03 5.04
CA LEU A 39 -7.93 11.35 3.63
C LEU A 39 -7.02 12.48 3.14
N ALA A 40 -6.74 13.49 3.96
CA ALA A 40 -5.81 14.56 3.61
C ALA A 40 -4.37 14.04 3.46
N ALA A 41 -3.88 13.25 4.42
CA ALA A 41 -2.57 12.62 4.37
C ALA A 41 -2.44 11.70 3.15
N TYR A 42 -3.47 10.91 2.90
CA TYR A 42 -3.61 10.03 1.74
C TYR A 42 -3.51 10.81 0.42
N ALA A 43 -4.23 11.92 0.27
CA ALA A 43 -4.19 12.75 -0.93
C ALA A 43 -2.81 13.41 -1.14
N ILE A 44 -2.20 13.95 -0.09
CA ILE A 44 -0.86 14.56 -0.16
C ILE A 44 0.17 13.54 -0.61
N LEU A 45 0.11 12.32 -0.04
CA LEU A 45 1.03 11.25 -0.38
C LEU A 45 0.89 10.80 -1.84
N ALA A 46 -0.34 10.70 -2.33
CA ALA A 46 -0.61 10.40 -3.74
C ALA A 46 -0.02 11.46 -4.69
N ILE A 47 -0.17 12.75 -4.36
CA ILE A 47 0.42 13.85 -5.14
C ILE A 47 1.95 13.70 -5.21
N LEU A 48 2.59 13.38 -4.08
CA LEU A 48 4.04 13.15 -4.03
C LEU A 48 4.48 11.95 -4.86
N LEU A 49 3.74 10.83 -4.80
CA LEU A 49 4.04 9.62 -5.55
C LEU A 49 3.89 9.83 -7.07
N ILE A 50 2.83 10.50 -7.51
CA ILE A 50 2.62 10.83 -8.93
C ILE A 50 3.74 11.74 -9.43
N PHE A 51 4.12 12.75 -8.64
CA PHE A 51 5.25 13.62 -8.98
C PHE A 51 6.56 12.85 -9.09
N MET A 52 6.85 11.99 -8.11
CA MET A 52 8.04 11.16 -8.08
C MET A 52 8.11 10.23 -9.31
N GLU A 53 7.01 9.55 -9.65
CA GLU A 53 6.96 8.68 -10.83
C GLU A 53 7.24 9.43 -12.14
N ARG A 54 6.66 10.62 -12.32
CA ARG A 54 6.93 11.44 -13.51
C ARG A 54 8.39 11.84 -13.63
N LYS A 55 9.08 12.11 -12.51
CA LYS A 55 10.51 12.43 -12.49
C LYS A 55 11.37 11.21 -12.75
N VAL A 56 11.07 10.11 -12.10
CA VAL A 56 11.80 8.83 -12.26
C VAL A 56 11.66 8.32 -13.68
N CYS A 57 10.44 8.29 -14.22
CA CYS A 57 10.19 7.91 -15.63
C CYS A 57 10.98 8.77 -16.60
N ALA A 58 10.99 10.10 -16.41
CA ALA A 58 11.72 11.01 -17.27
C ALA A 58 13.23 10.75 -17.23
N ALA A 59 13.79 10.44 -16.05
CA ALA A 59 15.20 10.09 -15.89
C ALA A 59 15.56 8.82 -16.66
N PHE A 60 14.73 7.76 -16.58
CA PHE A 60 14.92 6.53 -17.35
C PHE A 60 14.83 6.72 -18.87
N GLN A 61 14.00 7.66 -19.29
CA GLN A 61 13.84 8.00 -20.72
C GLN A 61 14.84 9.08 -21.20
N CYS A 62 15.84 9.43 -20.40
CA CYS A 62 16.85 10.48 -20.71
C CYS A 62 16.21 11.82 -21.11
N ARG A 63 15.06 12.20 -20.50
CA ARG A 63 14.38 13.48 -20.73
C ARG A 63 14.07 14.21 -19.42
N LEU A 64 13.80 15.51 -19.51
CA LEU A 64 13.37 16.31 -18.36
C LEU A 64 11.89 16.03 -18.06
N GLY A 65 11.58 15.77 -16.79
CA GLY A 65 10.20 15.69 -16.33
C GLY A 65 9.51 17.07 -16.28
N PRO A 66 8.31 17.17 -15.69
CA PRO A 66 7.60 18.44 -15.56
C PRO A 66 8.47 19.50 -14.84
N MET A 67 8.64 20.68 -15.45
CA MET A 67 9.51 21.74 -14.94
C MET A 67 8.86 23.14 -14.97
N ARG A 68 7.74 23.31 -15.72
CA ARG A 68 7.20 24.65 -16.02
C ARG A 68 6.22 25.19 -14.98
N VAL A 69 5.47 24.33 -14.29
CA VAL A 69 4.42 24.74 -13.36
C VAL A 69 4.96 24.73 -11.94
N GLY A 70 5.34 25.90 -11.44
CA GLY A 70 5.97 26.09 -10.13
C GLY A 70 7.43 25.63 -10.06
N PRO A 71 8.08 25.72 -8.87
CA PRO A 71 9.45 25.29 -8.70
C PRO A 71 9.57 23.80 -9.03
N TRP A 72 10.43 23.49 -10.00
CA TRP A 72 10.69 22.14 -10.50
C TRP A 72 9.47 21.34 -10.98
N GLY A 73 8.32 22.00 -11.24
CA GLY A 73 7.09 21.36 -11.73
C GLY A 73 6.25 20.68 -10.67
N ILE A 74 6.42 21.00 -9.38
CA ILE A 74 5.67 20.39 -8.26
C ILE A 74 4.16 20.64 -8.40
N PHE A 75 3.74 21.83 -8.82
CA PHE A 75 2.33 22.18 -8.95
C PHE A 75 1.64 21.56 -10.17
N GLN A 76 2.36 20.85 -11.04
CA GLN A 76 1.76 20.18 -12.19
C GLN A 76 0.71 19.13 -11.77
N VAL A 77 0.99 18.34 -10.73
CA VAL A 77 0.06 17.31 -10.24
C VAL A 77 -1.21 17.96 -9.65
N ILE A 78 -1.06 19.10 -8.96
CA ILE A 78 -2.22 19.86 -8.43
C ILE A 78 -3.08 20.37 -9.59
N ALA A 79 -2.47 20.89 -10.65
CA ALA A 79 -3.20 21.33 -11.85
C ALA A 79 -3.96 20.16 -12.50
N ASP A 80 -3.38 18.96 -12.52
CA ASP A 80 -4.04 17.76 -13.05
C ASP A 80 -5.24 17.33 -12.17
N VAL A 81 -5.13 17.41 -10.85
CA VAL A 81 -6.25 17.16 -9.93
C VAL A 81 -7.37 18.18 -10.13
N LEU A 82 -7.04 19.47 -10.22
CA LEU A 82 -8.03 20.50 -10.48
C LEU A 82 -8.75 20.30 -11.82
N LYS A 83 -8.01 19.87 -12.86
CA LYS A 83 -8.61 19.52 -14.15
C LYS A 83 -9.61 18.37 -14.04
N MET A 84 -9.29 17.33 -13.25
CA MET A 84 -10.22 16.21 -13.01
C MET A 84 -11.47 16.63 -12.24
N LEU A 85 -11.34 17.56 -11.28
CA LEU A 85 -12.48 18.11 -10.52
C LEU A 85 -13.45 18.92 -11.38
N ILE A 86 -12.94 19.66 -12.38
CA ILE A 86 -13.76 20.49 -13.27
C ILE A 86 -14.39 19.66 -14.39
N LYS A 87 -13.80 18.51 -14.72
CA LYS A 87 -14.27 17.65 -15.80
C LYS A 87 -15.62 17.02 -15.46
N GLU A 88 -16.56 17.02 -16.41
CA GLU A 88 -17.88 16.42 -16.26
C GLU A 88 -17.79 14.91 -15.95
N ILE A 89 -18.63 14.47 -15.01
CA ILE A 89 -18.82 13.06 -14.69
C ILE A 89 -20.08 12.62 -15.41
N PHE A 90 -19.95 11.74 -16.37
CA PHE A 90 -21.09 11.14 -17.06
C PHE A 90 -21.02 9.62 -16.95
N ALA A 91 -22.18 9.00 -16.85
CA ALA A 91 -22.33 7.55 -16.91
C ALA A 91 -22.90 7.14 -18.27
N VAL A 92 -22.45 6.04 -18.81
CA VAL A 92 -22.97 5.49 -20.07
C VAL A 92 -24.44 5.09 -19.88
N ASP A 93 -25.29 5.39 -20.86
CA ASP A 93 -26.75 5.13 -20.76
C ASP A 93 -27.12 3.68 -20.46
N LYS A 94 -26.34 2.73 -20.96
CA LYS A 94 -26.54 1.28 -20.76
C LYS A 94 -25.80 0.71 -19.55
N ALA A 95 -25.09 1.54 -18.78
CA ALA A 95 -24.38 1.11 -17.57
C ALA A 95 -25.35 0.94 -16.41
N ASP A 96 -25.07 0.02 -15.49
CA ASP A 96 -25.75 -0.07 -14.22
C ASP A 96 -25.30 1.07 -13.31
N LYS A 97 -26.08 2.14 -13.26
CA LYS A 97 -25.72 3.42 -12.62
C LYS A 97 -25.36 3.28 -11.14
N LEU A 98 -26.01 2.35 -10.41
CA LEU A 98 -25.74 2.14 -8.99
C LEU A 98 -24.38 1.49 -8.79
N LEU A 99 -24.12 0.36 -9.44
CA LEU A 99 -22.84 -0.35 -9.35
C LEU A 99 -21.70 0.50 -9.93
N TYR A 100 -21.96 1.23 -11.01
CA TYR A 100 -21.01 2.14 -11.63
C TYR A 100 -20.55 3.24 -10.67
N SER A 101 -21.45 3.80 -9.87
CA SER A 101 -21.11 4.86 -8.91
C SER A 101 -20.44 4.32 -7.65
N ILE A 102 -20.74 3.09 -7.21
CA ILE A 102 -20.18 2.48 -6.00
C ILE A 102 -18.77 1.94 -6.25
N ALA A 103 -18.45 1.47 -7.45
CA ALA A 103 -17.18 0.83 -7.75
C ALA A 103 -15.92 1.68 -7.39
N PRO A 104 -15.80 2.95 -7.79
CA PRO A 104 -14.67 3.80 -7.40
C PRO A 104 -14.54 3.99 -5.88
N ILE A 105 -15.69 4.04 -5.19
CA ILE A 105 -15.75 4.21 -3.74
C ILE A 105 -15.23 2.94 -3.05
N LEU A 106 -15.60 1.74 -3.52
CA LEU A 106 -15.11 0.47 -2.97
C LEU A 106 -13.59 0.34 -3.11
N VAL A 107 -13.03 0.69 -4.26
CA VAL A 107 -11.58 0.68 -4.48
C VAL A 107 -10.88 1.64 -3.51
N LEU A 108 -11.44 2.81 -3.31
CA LEU A 108 -10.90 3.80 -2.40
C LEU A 108 -11.02 3.36 -0.93
N ILE A 109 -12.14 2.72 -0.53
CA ILE A 109 -12.31 2.17 0.82
C ILE A 109 -11.26 1.09 1.08
N GLY A 110 -10.98 0.19 0.13
CA GLY A 110 -9.95 -0.83 0.27
C GLY A 110 -8.57 -0.23 0.55
N SER A 111 -8.15 0.74 -0.24
CA SER A 111 -6.83 1.36 -0.11
C SER A 111 -6.72 2.28 1.12
N VAL A 112 -7.70 3.14 1.40
CA VAL A 112 -7.71 4.00 2.61
C VAL A 112 -7.78 3.17 3.88
N GLY A 113 -8.58 2.10 3.86
CA GLY A 113 -8.67 1.17 4.98
C GLY A 113 -7.32 0.52 5.29
N ALA A 114 -6.66 -0.07 4.29
CA ALA A 114 -5.34 -0.67 4.47
C ALA A 114 -4.29 0.34 4.96
N PHE A 115 -4.31 1.58 4.42
CA PHE A 115 -3.44 2.67 4.83
C PHE A 115 -3.60 3.04 6.31
N SER A 116 -4.82 2.94 6.87
CA SER A 116 -5.12 3.30 8.26
C SER A 116 -4.49 2.35 9.29
N PHE A 117 -4.13 1.12 8.89
CA PHE A 117 -3.43 0.16 9.75
C PHE A 117 -1.93 0.36 9.81
N MET A 118 -1.37 1.28 9.01
CA MET A 118 0.07 1.51 8.99
C MET A 118 0.54 2.29 10.21
N PRO A 119 1.44 1.73 11.02
CA PRO A 119 2.06 2.45 12.11
C PRO A 119 3.20 3.34 11.60
N TRP A 120 3.08 4.63 11.80
CA TRP A 120 4.03 5.63 11.31
C TRP A 120 5.23 5.85 12.24
N ASN A 121 5.01 5.66 13.54
CA ASN A 121 6.02 5.81 14.58
C ASN A 121 5.56 5.04 15.82
N LYS A 122 6.44 4.87 16.80
CA LYS A 122 6.08 4.36 18.12
C LYS A 122 5.02 5.28 18.75
N GLY A 123 3.83 4.74 19.02
CA GLY A 123 2.69 5.52 19.56
C GLY A 123 1.94 6.37 18.51
N ALA A 124 2.33 6.35 17.23
CA ALA A 124 1.64 7.04 16.14
C ALA A 124 0.94 6.02 15.21
N THR A 125 0.04 5.27 15.76
CA THR A 125 -0.81 4.29 15.08
C THR A 125 -2.25 4.80 15.07
N ILE A 126 -2.95 4.69 13.95
CA ILE A 126 -4.36 5.09 13.86
C ILE A 126 -5.23 3.92 14.31
N LEU A 127 -5.03 2.76 13.71
CA LEU A 127 -5.72 1.52 14.03
C LEU A 127 -4.67 0.44 14.35
N ASP A 128 -4.65 -0.02 15.60
CA ASP A 128 -3.73 -1.08 16.03
C ASP A 128 -4.52 -2.19 16.74
N PHE A 129 -4.80 -3.25 16.01
CA PHE A 129 -5.52 -4.42 16.49
C PHE A 129 -4.60 -5.62 16.64
N ASN A 130 -4.91 -6.51 17.58
CA ASN A 130 -4.15 -7.75 17.79
C ASN A 130 -4.04 -8.64 16.53
N VAL A 131 -4.97 -8.52 15.59
CA VAL A 131 -5.01 -9.21 14.29
C VAL A 131 -4.82 -8.23 13.14
N GLY A 132 -4.02 -7.19 13.32
CA GLY A 132 -3.88 -6.05 12.41
C GLY A 132 -3.50 -6.45 10.98
N ILE A 133 -2.53 -7.36 10.79
CA ILE A 133 -2.13 -7.84 9.45
C ILE A 133 -3.29 -8.50 8.71
N PHE A 134 -4.04 -9.38 9.39
CA PHE A 134 -5.16 -10.07 8.77
C PHE A 134 -6.27 -9.09 8.36
N LEU A 135 -6.60 -8.13 9.22
CA LEU A 135 -7.60 -7.10 8.90
C LEU A 135 -7.15 -6.21 7.75
N MET A 136 -5.87 -5.86 7.70
CA MET A 136 -5.31 -5.02 6.64
C MET A 136 -5.44 -5.71 5.27
N THR A 137 -5.08 -6.99 5.16
CA THR A 137 -5.24 -7.76 3.91
C THR A 137 -6.70 -7.98 3.56
N ALA A 138 -7.55 -8.29 4.53
CA ALA A 138 -8.99 -8.45 4.29
C ALA A 138 -9.67 -7.17 3.79
N ILE A 139 -9.24 -6.00 4.24
CA ILE A 139 -9.79 -4.73 3.77
C ILE A 139 -9.22 -4.37 2.39
N SER A 140 -7.94 -4.67 2.10
CA SER A 140 -7.38 -4.45 0.76
C SER A 140 -8.13 -5.26 -0.32
N SER A 141 -8.58 -6.48 0.00
CA SER A 141 -9.37 -7.33 -0.91
C SER A 141 -10.70 -6.69 -1.36
N ILE A 142 -11.26 -5.74 -0.59
CA ILE A 142 -12.45 -4.99 -1.02
C ILE A 142 -12.15 -4.20 -2.30
N GLY A 143 -10.92 -3.73 -2.47
CA GLY A 143 -10.46 -3.04 -3.67
C GLY A 143 -10.59 -3.91 -4.93
N VAL A 144 -10.29 -5.21 -4.82
CA VAL A 144 -10.41 -6.18 -5.93
C VAL A 144 -11.87 -6.30 -6.38
N ILE A 145 -12.80 -6.38 -5.42
CA ILE A 145 -14.24 -6.39 -5.69
C ILE A 145 -14.65 -5.11 -6.42
N GLY A 146 -14.12 -3.96 -5.99
CA GLY A 146 -14.38 -2.66 -6.62
C GLY A 146 -13.97 -2.62 -8.09
N ILE A 147 -12.77 -3.11 -8.44
CA ILE A 147 -12.29 -3.20 -9.83
C ILE A 147 -13.16 -4.13 -10.67
N PHE A 148 -13.54 -5.29 -10.11
CA PHE A 148 -14.41 -6.23 -10.79
C PHE A 148 -15.78 -5.62 -11.11
N ILE A 149 -16.41 -4.95 -10.13
CA ILE A 149 -17.69 -4.26 -10.29
C ILE A 149 -17.56 -3.13 -11.31
N ALA A 150 -16.46 -2.38 -11.32
CA ALA A 150 -16.22 -1.29 -12.25
C ALA A 150 -16.30 -1.76 -13.72
N GLY A 151 -15.62 -2.85 -14.03
CA GLY A 151 -15.67 -3.41 -15.38
C GLY A 151 -17.02 -4.02 -15.73
N TRP A 152 -17.66 -4.69 -14.78
CA TRP A 152 -18.97 -5.31 -14.99
C TRP A 152 -20.07 -4.28 -15.24
N SER A 153 -20.13 -3.22 -14.43
CA SER A 153 -21.16 -2.19 -14.49
C SER A 153 -21.10 -1.29 -15.72
N SER A 154 -19.93 -1.14 -16.34
CA SER A 154 -19.71 -0.25 -17.50
C SER A 154 -20.32 -0.77 -18.80
N ASN A 155 -20.83 -2.02 -18.84
CA ASN A 155 -21.47 -2.66 -20.01
C ASN A 155 -20.62 -2.57 -21.29
N ASN A 156 -19.32 -2.57 -21.17
CA ASN A 156 -18.37 -2.58 -22.26
C ASN A 156 -17.57 -3.89 -22.25
N LYS A 157 -17.56 -4.64 -23.37
CA LYS A 157 -16.87 -5.94 -23.45
C LYS A 157 -15.37 -5.86 -23.14
N TYR A 158 -14.69 -4.79 -23.52
CA TYR A 158 -13.27 -4.61 -23.23
C TYR A 158 -13.04 -4.36 -21.72
N SER A 159 -13.90 -3.57 -21.12
CA SER A 159 -13.87 -3.28 -19.70
C SER A 159 -14.13 -4.53 -18.84
N VAL A 160 -15.11 -5.36 -19.23
CA VAL A 160 -15.40 -6.63 -18.55
C VAL A 160 -14.23 -7.60 -18.65
N ILE A 161 -13.64 -7.79 -19.86
CA ILE A 161 -12.49 -8.67 -20.03
C ILE A 161 -11.28 -8.19 -19.21
N SER A 162 -11.06 -6.89 -19.15
CA SER A 162 -10.02 -6.28 -18.35
C SER A 162 -10.21 -6.53 -16.87
N ALA A 163 -11.40 -6.27 -16.36
CA ALA A 163 -11.72 -6.47 -14.94
C ALA A 163 -11.61 -7.94 -14.53
N MET A 164 -12.04 -8.89 -15.40
CA MET A 164 -11.85 -10.31 -15.15
C MET A 164 -10.37 -10.70 -15.07
N ARG A 165 -9.52 -10.19 -15.99
CA ARG A 165 -8.08 -10.45 -15.99
C ARG A 165 -7.43 -9.88 -14.73
N GLY A 166 -7.75 -8.63 -14.35
CA GLY A 166 -7.23 -7.99 -13.15
C GLY A 166 -7.66 -8.70 -11.87
N ALA A 167 -8.94 -9.09 -11.76
CA ALA A 167 -9.43 -9.81 -10.59
C ALA A 167 -8.75 -11.17 -10.42
N VAL A 168 -8.61 -11.95 -11.47
CA VAL A 168 -7.92 -13.25 -11.43
C VAL A 168 -6.46 -13.08 -11.03
N GLN A 169 -5.78 -12.05 -11.53
CA GLN A 169 -4.42 -11.73 -11.13
C GLN A 169 -4.36 -11.43 -9.63
N MET A 170 -5.09 -10.42 -9.16
CA MET A 170 -5.03 -9.97 -7.77
C MET A 170 -5.37 -11.08 -6.79
N ILE A 171 -6.46 -11.83 -6.99
CA ILE A 171 -6.86 -12.95 -6.11
C ILE A 171 -5.76 -14.04 -6.07
N SER A 172 -5.13 -14.34 -7.22
CA SER A 172 -4.08 -15.34 -7.25
C SER A 172 -2.85 -14.90 -6.45
N TYR A 173 -2.39 -13.68 -6.64
CA TYR A 173 -1.18 -13.15 -5.98
C TYR A 173 -1.39 -12.84 -4.49
N GLU A 174 -2.62 -12.52 -4.08
CA GLU A 174 -2.98 -12.33 -2.67
C GLU A 174 -2.72 -13.59 -1.83
N MET A 175 -2.87 -14.78 -2.41
CA MET A 175 -2.56 -16.04 -1.73
C MET A 175 -1.09 -16.15 -1.32
N SER A 176 -0.17 -15.94 -2.25
CA SER A 176 1.28 -15.99 -1.95
C SER A 176 1.73 -14.84 -1.06
N LEU A 177 1.15 -13.65 -1.23
CA LEU A 177 1.40 -12.50 -0.38
C LEU A 177 1.01 -12.81 1.07
N GLY A 178 -0.20 -13.36 1.28
CA GLY A 178 -0.68 -13.78 2.60
C GLY A 178 0.23 -14.82 3.26
N ILE A 179 0.72 -15.81 2.50
CA ILE A 179 1.66 -16.83 3.02
C ILE A 179 2.98 -16.19 3.46
N CYS A 180 3.50 -15.20 2.72
CA CYS A 180 4.71 -14.48 3.11
C CYS A 180 4.51 -13.67 4.41
N LEU A 181 3.34 -13.06 4.59
CA LEU A 181 2.99 -12.37 5.83
C LEU A 181 2.85 -13.34 7.02
N ILE A 182 2.25 -14.53 6.82
CA ILE A 182 2.17 -15.57 7.83
C ILE A 182 3.58 -16.04 8.23
N ALA A 183 4.51 -16.18 7.30
CA ALA A 183 5.89 -16.54 7.61
C ALA A 183 6.56 -15.52 8.53
N ALA A 184 6.28 -14.22 8.35
CA ALA A 184 6.75 -13.17 9.22
C ALA A 184 6.09 -13.23 10.62
N VAL A 185 4.77 -13.50 10.67
CA VAL A 185 4.03 -13.68 11.93
C VAL A 185 4.56 -14.87 12.73
N VAL A 186 4.92 -15.97 12.06
CA VAL A 186 5.51 -17.16 12.71
C VAL A 186 6.84 -16.81 13.39
N LEU A 187 7.67 -15.95 12.78
CA LEU A 187 8.94 -15.55 13.37
C LEU A 187 8.77 -14.57 14.55
N THR A 188 7.84 -13.62 14.44
CA THR A 188 7.61 -12.58 15.46
C THR A 188 6.68 -13.02 16.59
N GLY A 189 5.81 -14.01 16.35
CA GLY A 189 4.82 -14.51 17.30
C GLY A 189 3.61 -13.59 17.52
N THR A 190 3.48 -12.51 16.75
CA THR A 190 2.38 -11.52 16.87
C THR A 190 1.76 -11.21 15.51
N MET A 191 0.44 -10.94 15.47
CA MET A 191 -0.26 -10.43 14.28
C MET A 191 -0.51 -8.91 14.35
N GLN A 192 -0.19 -8.29 15.48
CA GLN A 192 -0.28 -6.86 15.69
C GLN A 192 0.82 -6.17 14.90
N VAL A 193 0.47 -5.17 14.07
CA VAL A 193 1.43 -4.54 13.16
C VAL A 193 2.53 -3.79 13.93
N SER A 194 2.17 -3.05 14.97
CA SER A 194 3.14 -2.39 15.86
C SER A 194 4.03 -3.40 16.59
N GLY A 195 3.47 -4.51 17.06
CA GLY A 195 4.21 -5.57 17.74
C GLY A 195 5.25 -6.25 16.84
N ILE A 196 4.95 -6.43 15.55
CA ILE A 196 5.93 -6.96 14.58
C ILE A 196 7.11 -6.01 14.40
N VAL A 197 6.87 -4.71 14.36
CA VAL A 197 7.96 -3.73 14.26
C VAL A 197 8.77 -3.71 15.55
N GLU A 198 8.13 -3.76 16.73
CA GLU A 198 8.81 -3.79 18.02
C GLU A 198 9.65 -5.07 18.22
N ALA A 199 9.20 -6.21 17.69
CA ALA A 199 9.97 -7.47 17.73
C ALA A 199 11.28 -7.38 16.94
N GLN A 200 11.41 -6.43 16.03
CA GLN A 200 12.62 -6.20 15.22
C GLN A 200 13.63 -5.24 15.88
N SER A 201 13.51 -5.01 17.18
CA SER A 201 14.46 -4.21 17.94
C SER A 201 15.80 -4.94 18.14
N GLY A 202 16.92 -4.21 18.16
CA GLY A 202 18.24 -4.75 18.46
C GLY A 202 19.23 -4.73 17.28
N PRO A 203 20.51 -5.12 17.53
CA PRO A 203 21.52 -5.19 16.49
C PRO A 203 21.16 -6.23 15.43
N PHE A 204 21.17 -5.83 14.16
CA PHE A 204 20.66 -6.66 13.05
C PHE A 204 19.24 -7.19 13.26
N GLY A 205 18.42 -6.46 14.03
CA GLY A 205 17.09 -6.89 14.45
C GLY A 205 16.03 -6.90 13.36
N TRP A 206 16.33 -6.45 12.14
CA TRP A 206 15.35 -6.50 11.05
C TRP A 206 15.04 -7.96 10.68
N LEU A 207 13.79 -8.25 10.42
CA LEU A 207 13.32 -9.61 10.14
C LEU A 207 14.06 -10.27 8.96
N ILE A 208 14.46 -9.47 7.99
CA ILE A 208 15.26 -9.94 6.84
C ILE A 208 16.60 -10.58 7.27
N PHE A 209 17.19 -10.13 8.39
CA PHE A 209 18.42 -10.69 8.95
C PHE A 209 18.12 -11.77 9.98
N GLN A 210 17.13 -11.56 10.85
CA GLN A 210 16.75 -12.51 11.90
C GLN A 210 16.37 -13.88 11.36
N GLY A 211 15.55 -13.93 10.30
CA GLY A 211 15.04 -15.16 9.71
C GLY A 211 15.97 -15.80 8.66
N HIS A 212 17.20 -15.29 8.50
CA HIS A 212 18.19 -15.77 7.54
C HIS A 212 17.64 -15.91 6.10
N ILE A 213 18.01 -17.00 5.38
CA ILE A 213 17.61 -17.25 3.98
C ILE A 213 16.08 -17.27 3.80
N PRO A 214 15.28 -17.93 4.65
CA PRO A 214 13.82 -17.91 4.49
C PRO A 214 13.21 -16.51 4.54
N ALA A 215 13.72 -15.61 5.37
CA ALA A 215 13.21 -14.23 5.44
C ALA A 215 13.54 -13.41 4.17
N ILE A 216 14.72 -13.62 3.60
CA ILE A 216 15.11 -12.99 2.33
C ILE A 216 14.21 -13.49 1.19
N ILE A 217 13.94 -14.79 1.13
CA ILE A 217 13.05 -15.38 0.14
C ILE A 217 11.63 -14.80 0.30
N ALA A 218 11.10 -14.76 1.54
CA ALA A 218 9.80 -14.18 1.84
C ALA A 218 9.72 -12.72 1.39
N PHE A 219 10.75 -11.91 1.64
CA PHE A 219 10.81 -10.51 1.24
C PHE A 219 10.78 -10.34 -0.29
N VAL A 220 11.57 -11.12 -1.02
CA VAL A 220 11.60 -11.07 -2.49
C VAL A 220 10.26 -11.51 -3.09
N VAL A 221 9.69 -12.61 -2.61
CA VAL A 221 8.37 -13.08 -3.04
C VAL A 221 7.31 -12.03 -2.71
N PHE A 222 7.34 -11.44 -1.52
CA PHE A 222 6.41 -10.38 -1.12
C PHE A 222 6.49 -9.15 -2.05
N LEU A 223 7.69 -8.70 -2.44
CA LEU A 223 7.83 -7.58 -3.37
C LEU A 223 7.26 -7.89 -4.76
N ILE A 224 7.47 -9.12 -5.26
CA ILE A 224 6.94 -9.54 -6.56
C ILE A 224 5.40 -9.61 -6.50
N THR A 225 4.85 -10.27 -5.49
CA THR A 225 3.40 -10.45 -5.31
C THR A 225 2.69 -9.13 -5.01
N GLY A 226 3.27 -8.28 -4.18
CA GLY A 226 2.74 -6.96 -3.87
C GLY A 226 2.74 -6.01 -5.09
N ASN A 227 3.76 -6.09 -5.96
CA ASN A 227 3.74 -5.33 -7.22
C ASN A 227 2.61 -5.80 -8.15
N ALA A 228 2.33 -7.10 -8.18
CA ALA A 228 1.23 -7.66 -8.94
C ALA A 228 -0.15 -7.28 -8.35
N GLU A 229 -0.28 -7.17 -7.02
CA GLU A 229 -1.49 -6.69 -6.33
C GLU A 229 -1.74 -5.20 -6.60
N ALA A 230 -0.68 -4.39 -6.69
CA ALA A 230 -0.78 -2.98 -7.04
C ALA A 230 -1.11 -2.72 -8.52
N ASN A 231 -1.32 -3.77 -9.35
CA ASN A 231 -1.56 -3.69 -10.80
C ASN A 231 -0.51 -2.85 -11.55
N ARG A 232 0.74 -2.86 -11.09
CA ARG A 232 1.82 -2.11 -11.71
C ARG A 232 2.68 -2.96 -12.64
N GLY A 233 3.21 -2.36 -13.70
CA GLY A 233 4.13 -3.06 -14.61
C GLY A 233 5.26 -3.78 -13.87
N PRO A 234 5.58 -5.02 -14.27
CA PRO A 234 5.17 -5.77 -15.48
C PRO A 234 3.81 -6.50 -15.40
N PHE A 235 3.07 -6.39 -14.27
CA PHE A 235 1.82 -7.09 -13.97
C PHE A 235 0.57 -6.21 -14.25
N ASP A 236 0.64 -5.29 -15.17
CA ASP A 236 -0.40 -4.32 -15.50
C ASP A 236 -1.36 -4.90 -16.59
N LEU A 237 -2.15 -5.92 -16.20
CA LEU A 237 -3.13 -6.53 -17.11
C LEU A 237 -4.48 -5.80 -17.11
N ALA A 238 -4.82 -5.18 -16.00
CA ALA A 238 -6.10 -4.50 -15.83
C ALA A 238 -6.18 -3.18 -16.63
N GLU A 239 -5.03 -2.56 -16.91
CA GLU A 239 -4.93 -1.29 -17.64
C GLU A 239 -4.34 -1.41 -19.04
N ALA A 240 -4.19 -2.64 -19.55
CA ALA A 240 -3.50 -2.94 -20.79
C ALA A 240 -3.95 -2.05 -21.98
N GLU A 241 -3.44 -0.81 -22.07
CA GLU A 241 -3.80 0.17 -23.11
C GLU A 241 -3.60 -0.38 -24.53
N SER A 242 -2.54 -1.15 -24.76
CA SER A 242 -2.24 -1.71 -26.05
C SER A 242 -3.19 -2.85 -26.48
N GLU A 243 -3.89 -3.49 -25.55
CA GLU A 243 -4.77 -4.65 -25.82
C GLU A 243 -6.26 -4.31 -25.61
N LEU A 244 -6.60 -3.49 -24.61
CA LEU A 244 -7.96 -3.29 -24.10
C LEU A 244 -8.36 -1.81 -23.98
N THR A 245 -7.81 -0.96 -24.81
CA THR A 245 -8.05 0.50 -24.86
C THR A 245 -7.53 1.21 -23.59
N ALA A 246 -8.30 1.21 -22.51
CA ALA A 246 -7.90 1.76 -21.20
C ALA A 246 -8.34 0.84 -20.05
N GLY A 247 -8.61 -0.42 -20.35
CA GLY A 247 -8.93 -1.41 -19.33
C GLY A 247 -10.32 -1.23 -18.68
N TYR A 248 -10.40 -1.51 -17.38
CA TYR A 248 -11.66 -1.49 -16.62
C TYR A 248 -12.24 -0.08 -16.44
N HIS A 249 -11.41 0.95 -16.51
CA HIS A 249 -11.83 2.35 -16.32
C HIS A 249 -12.11 3.11 -17.63
N THR A 250 -12.21 2.39 -18.77
CA THR A 250 -12.43 2.99 -20.10
C THR A 250 -13.62 3.95 -20.17
N GLU A 251 -14.71 3.63 -19.49
CA GLU A 251 -15.94 4.42 -19.50
C GLU A 251 -15.99 5.48 -18.38
N TYR A 252 -15.03 5.44 -17.45
CA TYR A 252 -15.01 6.38 -16.33
C TYR A 252 -14.37 7.71 -16.72
N SER A 253 -14.95 8.82 -16.25
CA SER A 253 -14.47 10.18 -16.54
C SER A 253 -14.42 11.05 -15.28
N GLY A 254 -13.69 12.17 -15.37
CA GLY A 254 -13.60 13.15 -14.28
C GLY A 254 -13.06 12.55 -12.99
N MET A 255 -13.69 12.89 -11.87
CA MET A 255 -13.23 12.46 -10.54
C MET A 255 -13.42 10.96 -10.28
N SER A 256 -14.39 10.31 -10.93
CA SER A 256 -14.58 8.86 -10.82
C SER A 256 -13.36 8.08 -11.33
N PHE A 257 -12.76 8.51 -12.44
CA PHE A 257 -11.48 8.01 -12.92
C PHE A 257 -10.34 8.38 -11.93
N GLY A 258 -10.37 9.60 -11.40
CA GLY A 258 -9.38 10.08 -10.44
C GLY A 258 -9.28 9.21 -9.18
N PHE A 259 -10.39 8.65 -8.70
CA PHE A 259 -10.41 7.77 -7.53
C PHE A 259 -9.70 6.44 -7.78
N PHE A 260 -9.86 5.81 -8.95
CA PHE A 260 -9.10 4.62 -9.31
C PHE A 260 -7.60 4.90 -9.36
N TYR A 261 -7.24 5.96 -10.03
CA TYR A 261 -5.84 6.37 -10.21
C TYR A 261 -5.17 6.71 -8.86
N LEU A 262 -5.90 7.39 -7.98
CA LEU A 262 -5.44 7.73 -6.65
C LEU A 262 -5.22 6.47 -5.79
N ALA A 263 -6.16 5.51 -5.84
CA ALA A 263 -6.05 4.25 -5.11
C ALA A 263 -4.87 3.40 -5.61
N GLU A 264 -4.64 3.34 -6.92
CA GLU A 264 -3.52 2.59 -7.51
C GLU A 264 -2.16 3.09 -7.01
N TYR A 265 -1.93 4.42 -7.01
CA TYR A 265 -0.68 4.98 -6.48
C TYR A 265 -0.46 4.70 -5.00
N LEU A 266 -1.54 4.70 -4.25
CA LEU A 266 -1.43 4.44 -2.82
C LEU A 266 -1.33 2.96 -2.48
N ASN A 267 -1.91 2.07 -3.27
CA ASN A 267 -1.65 0.64 -3.13
C ASN A 267 -0.16 0.33 -3.33
N LEU A 268 0.52 1.01 -4.26
CA LEU A 268 1.97 0.91 -4.41
C LEU A 268 2.72 1.32 -3.13
N PHE A 269 2.29 2.41 -2.50
CA PHE A 269 2.89 2.86 -1.23
C PHE A 269 2.54 1.91 -0.08
N ILE A 270 1.31 1.38 -0.02
CA ILE A 270 0.89 0.43 1.00
C ILE A 270 1.76 -0.84 0.93
N VAL A 271 1.96 -1.41 -0.26
CA VAL A 271 2.84 -2.56 -0.45
C VAL A 271 4.26 -2.27 0.02
N ALA A 272 4.84 -1.14 -0.36
CA ALA A 272 6.17 -0.73 0.07
C ALA A 272 6.24 -0.47 1.59
N GLY A 273 5.21 0.14 2.15
CA GLY A 273 5.08 0.38 3.58
C GLY A 273 4.99 -0.90 4.39
N VAL A 274 4.15 -1.85 3.96
CA VAL A 274 4.03 -3.18 4.58
C VAL A 274 5.35 -3.93 4.50
N ALA A 275 6.01 -3.93 3.34
CA ALA A 275 7.34 -4.53 3.19
C ALA A 275 8.36 -3.92 4.15
N SER A 276 8.32 -2.59 4.33
CA SER A 276 9.21 -1.89 5.25
C SER A 276 8.92 -2.23 6.71
N MET A 277 7.64 -2.33 7.11
CA MET A 277 7.22 -2.67 8.47
C MET A 277 7.56 -4.12 8.83
N VAL A 278 7.22 -5.02 7.93
CA VAL A 278 7.33 -6.45 8.19
C VAL A 278 8.78 -6.94 8.09
N PHE A 279 9.55 -6.49 7.10
CA PHE A 279 10.89 -7.05 6.84
C PHE A 279 12.05 -6.14 7.21
N LEU A 280 11.85 -4.81 7.17
CA LEU A 280 12.91 -3.82 7.38
C LEU A 280 12.78 -3.02 8.69
N GLY A 281 11.96 -3.49 9.62
CA GLY A 281 11.83 -2.88 10.94
C GLY A 281 11.06 -1.56 10.99
N GLY A 282 10.27 -1.21 9.97
CA GLY A 282 9.40 -0.03 9.98
C GLY A 282 10.10 1.25 10.45
N TRP A 283 9.65 1.81 11.58
CA TRP A 283 10.26 3.00 12.18
C TRP A 283 11.56 2.76 12.95
N MET A 284 11.97 1.49 13.15
CA MET A 284 13.21 1.18 13.86
C MET A 284 14.43 1.57 13.02
N PRO A 285 15.44 2.25 13.60
CA PRO A 285 16.70 2.53 12.92
C PRO A 285 17.51 1.26 12.68
N ILE A 286 18.59 1.38 11.90
CA ILE A 286 19.55 0.30 11.74
C ILE A 286 20.51 0.35 12.94
N HIS A 287 20.54 -0.71 13.74
CA HIS A 287 21.52 -0.90 14.80
C HIS A 287 22.54 -1.97 14.39
N ILE A 288 23.83 -1.67 14.55
CA ILE A 288 24.94 -2.56 14.21
C ILE A 288 25.65 -3.08 15.48
N GLY A 289 25.24 -2.58 16.66
CA GLY A 289 25.85 -2.94 17.94
C GLY A 289 27.08 -2.09 18.28
N VAL A 290 27.32 -0.98 17.56
CA VAL A 290 28.36 0.00 17.87
C VAL A 290 27.72 1.21 18.56
N GLU A 291 28.00 1.40 19.85
CA GLU A 291 27.31 2.43 20.68
C GLU A 291 27.32 3.85 20.07
N GLY A 292 28.42 4.24 19.42
CA GLY A 292 28.55 5.58 18.82
C GLY A 292 27.66 5.74 17.58
N PHE A 293 27.57 4.71 16.75
CA PHE A 293 26.72 4.69 15.56
C PHE A 293 25.24 4.60 15.94
N ASP A 294 24.90 3.71 16.87
CA ASP A 294 23.52 3.46 17.28
C ASP A 294 22.89 4.72 17.91
N LYS A 295 23.65 5.48 18.75
CA LYS A 295 23.21 6.77 19.30
C LYS A 295 22.91 7.82 18.23
N VAL A 296 23.70 7.88 17.16
CA VAL A 296 23.46 8.82 16.05
C VAL A 296 22.20 8.43 15.28
N MET A 297 21.97 7.13 15.07
CA MET A 297 20.78 6.64 14.38
C MET A 297 19.49 6.86 15.19
N ASP A 298 19.56 6.74 16.50
CA ASP A 298 18.44 7.00 17.42
C ASP A 298 18.04 8.50 17.50
N TYR A 299 18.95 9.41 17.12
CA TYR A 299 18.61 10.84 17.06
C TYR A 299 17.62 11.19 15.96
N ILE A 300 17.53 10.36 14.91
CA ILE A 300 16.62 10.57 13.78
C ILE A 300 15.22 10.08 14.18
N PRO A 301 14.17 10.90 14.03
CA PRO A 301 12.79 10.48 14.33
C PRO A 301 12.38 9.23 13.56
N GLY A 302 11.68 8.28 14.21
CA GLY A 302 11.27 7.01 13.60
C GLY A 302 10.42 7.16 12.33
N ILE A 303 9.60 8.21 12.24
CA ILE A 303 8.81 8.51 11.05
C ILE A 303 9.70 8.73 9.79
N VAL A 304 10.88 9.33 9.96
CA VAL A 304 11.82 9.56 8.86
C VAL A 304 12.40 8.24 8.39
N TRP A 305 12.71 7.31 9.32
CA TRP A 305 13.16 5.97 8.99
C TRP A 305 12.10 5.19 8.22
N PHE A 306 10.85 5.21 8.70
CA PHE A 306 9.75 4.54 8.03
C PHE A 306 9.52 5.06 6.61
N LEU A 307 9.36 6.37 6.48
CA LEU A 307 9.15 7.01 5.18
C LEU A 307 10.35 6.80 4.25
N GLY A 308 11.57 6.92 4.74
CA GLY A 308 12.78 6.70 3.95
C GLY A 308 12.85 5.29 3.35
N LYS A 309 12.58 4.25 4.15
CA LYS A 309 12.52 2.86 3.69
C LYS A 309 11.37 2.63 2.71
N ALA A 310 10.17 3.12 3.02
CA ALA A 310 9.01 2.98 2.16
C ALA A 310 9.23 3.67 0.80
N PHE A 311 9.74 4.90 0.77
CA PHE A 311 10.06 5.59 -0.49
C PHE A 311 11.20 4.94 -1.27
N ALA A 312 12.20 4.36 -0.61
CA ALA A 312 13.24 3.58 -1.27
C ALA A 312 12.66 2.35 -1.97
N LEU A 313 11.74 1.62 -1.32
CA LEU A 313 11.05 0.48 -1.93
C LEU A 313 10.12 0.92 -3.06
N VAL A 314 9.38 2.03 -2.90
CA VAL A 314 8.56 2.61 -3.98
C VAL A 314 9.43 2.93 -5.19
N TRP A 315 10.62 3.50 -4.98
CA TRP A 315 11.56 3.78 -6.07
C TRP A 315 12.01 2.50 -6.79
N VAL A 316 12.27 1.42 -6.05
CA VAL A 316 12.61 0.11 -6.63
C VAL A 316 11.44 -0.45 -7.46
N LEU A 317 10.20 -0.36 -6.95
CA LEU A 317 9.01 -0.82 -7.68
C LEU A 317 8.77 0.02 -8.95
N MET A 318 8.98 1.34 -8.89
CA MET A 318 8.94 2.21 -10.06
C MET A 318 10.05 1.87 -11.07
N TRP A 319 11.26 1.54 -10.59
CA TRP A 319 12.36 1.10 -11.45
C TRP A 319 12.00 -0.20 -12.19
N ILE A 320 11.43 -1.18 -11.50
CA ILE A 320 10.94 -2.44 -12.10
C ILE A 320 9.92 -2.15 -13.20
N ARG A 321 8.95 -1.27 -12.95
CA ARG A 321 7.93 -0.88 -13.93
C ARG A 321 8.52 -0.38 -15.26
N TRP A 322 9.58 0.42 -15.20
CA TRP A 322 10.16 1.06 -16.37
C TRP A 322 11.26 0.24 -17.06
N THR A 323 11.70 -0.86 -16.45
CA THR A 323 12.77 -1.72 -17.01
C THR A 323 12.25 -3.04 -17.59
N PHE A 324 11.21 -3.62 -17.00
CA PHE A 324 10.69 -4.91 -17.44
C PHE A 324 9.55 -4.76 -18.46
N PRO A 325 9.52 -5.63 -19.52
CA PRO A 325 8.38 -5.68 -20.42
C PRO A 325 7.15 -6.27 -19.72
N ARG A 326 5.95 -5.92 -20.21
CA ARG A 326 4.69 -6.47 -19.71
C ARG A 326 4.60 -7.98 -19.96
N LEU A 327 4.10 -8.72 -18.99
CA LEU A 327 3.86 -10.16 -19.06
C LEU A 327 2.44 -10.44 -19.58
N ARG A 328 2.28 -11.59 -20.28
CA ARG A 328 0.96 -12.08 -20.71
C ARG A 328 0.24 -12.77 -19.53
N ILE A 329 -1.10 -12.83 -19.58
CA ILE A 329 -1.91 -13.46 -18.54
C ILE A 329 -1.48 -14.91 -18.25
N ASP A 330 -1.16 -15.70 -19.30
CA ASP A 330 -0.71 -17.09 -19.15
C ASP A 330 0.62 -17.18 -18.37
N GLN A 331 1.52 -16.22 -18.61
CA GLN A 331 2.82 -16.16 -17.94
C GLN A 331 2.65 -15.74 -16.49
N ILE A 332 1.79 -14.77 -16.22
CA ILE A 332 1.48 -14.27 -14.87
C ILE A 332 0.88 -15.38 -14.02
N LEU A 333 -0.13 -16.09 -14.52
CA LEU A 333 -0.73 -17.22 -13.81
C LEU A 333 0.23 -18.39 -13.61
N LYS A 334 1.07 -18.70 -14.62
CA LYS A 334 2.11 -19.73 -14.47
C LYS A 334 3.16 -19.34 -13.42
N LEU A 335 3.56 -18.06 -13.39
CA LEU A 335 4.52 -17.56 -12.40
C LEU A 335 3.96 -17.74 -10.99
N GLU A 336 2.70 -17.38 -10.77
CA GLU A 336 2.07 -17.51 -9.46
C GLU A 336 1.89 -18.99 -9.06
N TRP A 337 1.08 -19.73 -9.78
CA TRP A 337 0.66 -21.07 -9.40
C TRP A 337 1.76 -22.14 -9.47
N LYS A 338 2.72 -22.00 -10.40
CA LYS A 338 3.78 -22.99 -10.60
C LYS A 338 5.05 -22.66 -9.82
N TYR A 339 5.34 -21.39 -9.53
CA TYR A 339 6.60 -20.99 -8.91
C TYR A 339 6.41 -20.28 -7.58
N LEU A 340 5.68 -19.16 -7.51
CA LEU A 340 5.62 -18.32 -6.32
C LEU A 340 4.83 -18.97 -5.18
N MET A 341 3.65 -19.52 -5.46
CA MET A 341 2.83 -20.18 -4.44
C MET A 341 3.53 -21.42 -3.84
N PRO A 342 4.06 -22.39 -4.63
CA PRO A 342 4.82 -23.51 -4.04
C PRO A 342 6.07 -23.04 -3.29
N LEU A 343 6.77 -22.03 -3.80
CA LEU A 343 7.95 -21.46 -3.14
C LEU A 343 7.59 -20.82 -1.79
N SER A 344 6.49 -20.04 -1.73
CA SER A 344 6.03 -19.41 -0.50
C SER A 344 5.60 -20.43 0.55
N LEU A 345 4.91 -21.52 0.14
CA LEU A 345 4.54 -22.63 1.03
C LEU A 345 5.78 -23.36 1.58
N LEU A 346 6.72 -23.71 0.72
CA LEU A 346 7.98 -24.33 1.14
C LEU A 346 8.76 -23.41 2.09
N ASN A 347 8.80 -22.12 1.77
CA ASN A 347 9.46 -21.12 2.59
C ASN A 347 8.81 -21.00 3.98
N LEU A 348 7.47 -21.04 4.06
CA LEU A 348 6.75 -21.06 5.34
C LEU A 348 7.15 -22.28 6.19
N VAL A 349 7.26 -23.48 5.59
CA VAL A 349 7.72 -24.68 6.29
C VAL A 349 9.16 -24.51 6.78
N PHE A 350 10.06 -23.97 5.95
CA PHE A 350 11.44 -23.68 6.39
C PHE A 350 11.48 -22.64 7.51
N MET A 351 10.67 -21.59 7.45
CA MET A 351 10.57 -20.59 8.52
C MET A 351 10.09 -21.22 9.83
N THR A 352 9.07 -22.09 9.79
CA THR A 352 8.60 -22.79 11.00
C THR A 352 9.67 -23.70 11.60
N ILE A 353 10.49 -24.35 10.77
CA ILE A 353 11.63 -25.17 11.22
C ILE A 353 12.67 -24.28 11.91
N VAL A 354 13.05 -23.14 11.29
CA VAL A 354 14.01 -22.19 11.87
C VAL A 354 13.56 -21.71 13.25
N VAL A 355 12.27 -21.38 13.39
CA VAL A 355 11.70 -20.93 14.65
C VAL A 355 11.63 -22.06 15.68
N ALA A 356 11.23 -23.26 15.29
CA ALA A 356 11.13 -24.44 16.18
C ALA A 356 12.48 -24.85 16.77
N PHE A 357 13.56 -24.75 15.99
CA PHE A 357 14.92 -25.04 16.44
C PHE A 357 15.63 -23.85 17.10
N GLY A 358 15.01 -22.68 17.12
CA GLY A 358 15.60 -21.45 17.68
C GLY A 358 16.80 -20.93 16.88
N TRP A 359 16.88 -21.23 15.58
CA TRP A 359 17.96 -20.81 14.68
C TRP A 359 17.70 -19.39 14.12
N TYR A 360 17.28 -18.47 14.95
CA TYR A 360 17.08 -17.08 14.55
C TYR A 360 17.88 -16.13 15.45
N ILE A 361 18.27 -15.01 14.92
CA ILE A 361 19.00 -13.97 15.66
C ILE A 361 17.99 -13.25 16.55
N LYS A 362 18.21 -13.27 17.87
CA LYS A 362 17.40 -12.53 18.85
C LYS A 362 17.97 -11.17 19.08
#